data_3809b90947630e611b7007ed698c7b92
#
_entry.id   3809b90947630e611b7007ed698c7b92
#
_cell.length_a   1.000
_cell.length_b   1.000
_cell.length_c   1.000
_cell.angle_alpha   90.00
_cell.angle_beta   90.00
_cell.angle_gamma   90.00
#
_symmetry.space_group_name_H-M   'P 1'
#
loop_
_entity.id
_entity.type
_entity.pdbx_description
1 polymer ?
#
loop_
_entity_poly.entity_id
_entity_poly.type
_entity_poly.pdbx_seq_one_letter_code
_entity_poly.pdbx_strand_id
1 'polypeptide(L)'
;MLAHRRCRAPHRPGLEQIALLRQAGEGTLATAFAAQLQRHADATAVSASAVAGSSGVEWSYSALDQRARVVAAALMQWGVTRGARVGLWFNQGAGQVAAMLGVLQAGAAYVPLDPLAPAARLDLIVRDAGLRVVVAERAALREGQAGAGSTWLGSSGLTLVLLDELSAEAIAPASLPPGSPDDPAYLLYTSGTTGTPKAVLQTQRNVLHYVRSWADNLGLGPSD
;
A
#
# COMPACT_ATOMS: atom_id res chain seq x y z
N MET A 1 6.40 -9.88 -30.69
CA MET A 1 6.61 -8.63 -31.45
C MET A 1 6.00 -7.51 -30.62
N LEU A 2 6.79 -6.87 -29.73
CA LEU A 2 6.32 -5.80 -28.85
C LEU A 2 6.26 -4.50 -29.66
N ALA A 3 5.05 -4.01 -29.89
CA ALA A 3 4.85 -2.72 -30.54
C ALA A 3 5.36 -1.61 -29.62
N HIS A 4 6.45 -0.94 -30.02
CA HIS A 4 6.92 0.28 -29.39
C HIS A 4 5.81 1.36 -29.49
N ARG A 5 5.06 1.58 -28.41
CA ARG A 5 4.25 2.80 -28.28
C ARG A 5 5.21 3.99 -28.25
N ARG A 6 5.13 4.84 -29.26
CA ARG A 6 5.89 6.09 -29.32
C ARG A 6 5.51 6.94 -28.10
N CYS A 7 6.47 7.25 -27.26
CA CYS A 7 6.32 8.29 -26.23
C CYS A 7 5.82 9.57 -26.90
N ARG A 8 4.59 10.01 -26.59
CA ARG A 8 4.12 11.33 -26.99
C ARG A 8 4.92 12.37 -26.20
N ALA A 9 5.30 13.47 -26.88
CA ALA A 9 5.95 14.60 -26.24
C ALA A 9 5.12 15.05 -25.01
N PRO A 10 5.75 15.48 -23.89
CA PRO A 10 5.05 15.89 -22.69
C PRO A 10 4.06 17.01 -23.03
N HIS A 11 2.78 16.72 -22.89
CA HIS A 11 1.70 17.67 -23.07
C HIS A 11 1.76 18.66 -21.89
N ARG A 12 2.01 19.94 -22.15
CA ARG A 12 1.87 20.97 -21.12
C ARG A 12 0.39 21.08 -20.76
N PRO A 13 -0.02 20.78 -19.51
CA PRO A 13 -1.41 20.88 -19.14
C PRO A 13 -1.91 22.31 -19.27
N GLY A 14 -3.08 22.50 -19.87
CA GLY A 14 -3.76 23.80 -19.92
C GLY A 14 -4.15 24.28 -18.51
N LEU A 15 -4.46 25.58 -18.36
CA LEU A 15 -4.84 26.17 -17.05
C LEU A 15 -6.04 25.47 -16.40
N GLU A 16 -7.00 24.95 -17.18
CA GLU A 16 -8.12 24.14 -16.68
C GLU A 16 -7.65 22.81 -16.08
N GLN A 17 -6.68 22.16 -16.71
CA GLN A 17 -6.09 20.92 -16.24
C GLN A 17 -5.28 21.14 -14.95
N ILE A 18 -4.62 22.30 -14.82
CA ILE A 18 -3.95 22.72 -13.57
C ILE A 18 -4.98 23.00 -12.46
N ALA A 19 -6.13 23.58 -12.77
CA ALA A 19 -7.21 23.81 -11.82
C ALA A 19 -7.84 22.47 -11.36
N LEU A 20 -8.06 21.52 -12.26
CA LEU A 20 -8.50 20.16 -11.96
C LEU A 20 -7.45 19.40 -11.11
N LEU A 21 -6.17 19.55 -11.40
CA LEU A 21 -5.08 19.00 -10.59
C LEU A 21 -5.02 19.61 -9.18
N ARG A 22 -5.38 20.89 -9.03
CA ARG A 22 -5.48 21.54 -7.70
C ARG A 22 -6.69 21.06 -6.91
N GLN A 23 -7.87 20.95 -7.50
CA GLN A 23 -9.06 20.36 -6.88
C GLN A 23 -8.83 18.88 -6.52
N ALA A 24 -8.01 18.22 -7.28
CA ALA A 24 -7.64 16.83 -7.10
C ALA A 24 -6.72 16.58 -5.89
N GLY A 25 -6.14 17.61 -5.27
CA GLY A 25 -5.40 17.54 -4.01
C GLY A 25 -6.29 17.50 -2.77
N GLU A 26 -7.60 17.61 -2.94
CA GLU A 26 -8.59 17.57 -1.86
C GLU A 26 -9.08 16.13 -1.68
N GLY A 27 -8.46 15.39 -0.76
CA GLY A 27 -8.86 14.03 -0.43
C GLY A 27 -7.70 13.13 -0.05
N THR A 28 -8.01 11.89 0.19
CA THR A 28 -7.05 10.84 0.53
C THR A 28 -7.06 9.73 -0.54
N LEU A 29 -6.05 8.86 -0.53
CA LEU A 29 -6.02 7.66 -1.38
C LEU A 29 -7.24 6.77 -1.13
N ALA A 30 -7.68 6.67 0.14
CA ALA A 30 -8.88 5.92 0.50
C ALA A 30 -10.15 6.52 -0.12
N THR A 31 -10.31 7.86 -0.10
CA THR A 31 -11.46 8.52 -0.73
C THR A 31 -11.41 8.44 -2.25
N ALA A 32 -10.23 8.55 -2.85
CA ALA A 32 -10.05 8.38 -4.28
C ALA A 32 -10.39 6.94 -4.73
N PHE A 33 -9.96 5.93 -3.97
CA PHE A 33 -10.31 4.54 -4.20
C PHE A 33 -11.82 4.30 -4.06
N ALA A 34 -12.45 4.83 -3.01
CA ALA A 34 -13.89 4.71 -2.81
C ALA A 34 -14.70 5.28 -3.99
N ALA A 35 -14.24 6.38 -4.59
CA ALA A 35 -14.88 6.93 -5.79
C ALA A 35 -14.75 6.00 -7.01
N GLN A 36 -13.64 5.27 -7.17
CA GLN A 36 -13.49 4.27 -8.22
C GLN A 36 -14.34 3.03 -7.94
N LEU A 37 -14.37 2.58 -6.69
CA LEU A 37 -15.24 1.48 -6.26
C LEU A 37 -16.72 1.72 -6.61
N GLN A 38 -17.23 2.94 -6.38
CA GLN A 38 -18.61 3.30 -6.73
C GLN A 38 -18.90 3.20 -8.24
N ARG A 39 -17.90 3.43 -9.09
CA ARG A 39 -18.05 3.44 -10.55
C ARG A 39 -17.78 2.08 -11.19
N HIS A 40 -16.90 1.28 -10.58
CA HIS A 40 -16.28 0.10 -11.19
C HIS A 40 -16.25 -1.11 -10.25
N ALA A 41 -17.28 -1.28 -9.41
CA ALA A 41 -17.31 -2.29 -8.33
C ALA A 41 -16.88 -3.69 -8.78
N ASP A 42 -17.36 -4.13 -9.94
CA ASP A 42 -17.16 -5.48 -10.47
C ASP A 42 -15.98 -5.58 -11.46
N ALA A 43 -15.38 -4.43 -11.84
CA ALA A 43 -14.21 -4.45 -12.71
C ALA A 43 -12.99 -4.98 -11.97
N THR A 44 -12.03 -5.54 -12.70
CA THR A 44 -10.74 -6.00 -12.16
C THR A 44 -9.95 -4.80 -11.65
N ALA A 45 -9.61 -4.83 -10.36
CA ALA A 45 -8.76 -3.83 -9.72
C ALA A 45 -7.31 -4.28 -9.62
N VAL A 46 -7.10 -5.57 -9.39
CA VAL A 46 -5.77 -6.17 -9.23
C VAL A 46 -5.73 -7.52 -9.91
N SER A 47 -4.73 -7.72 -10.76
CA SER A 47 -4.38 -9.01 -11.34
C SER A 47 -2.94 -9.34 -11.00
N ALA A 48 -2.70 -10.48 -10.39
CA ALA A 48 -1.37 -11.01 -10.10
C ALA A 48 -1.19 -12.33 -10.84
N SER A 49 -0.16 -12.41 -11.65
CA SER A 49 0.19 -13.64 -12.39
C SER A 49 0.56 -14.76 -11.42
N ALA A 50 0.29 -15.99 -11.82
CA ALA A 50 0.77 -17.17 -11.12
C ALA A 50 2.30 -17.14 -11.03
N VAL A 51 2.81 -17.22 -9.81
CA VAL A 51 4.22 -17.55 -9.56
C VAL A 51 4.30 -19.06 -9.33
N ALA A 52 5.44 -19.70 -9.62
CA ALA A 52 5.59 -21.15 -9.53
C ALA A 52 4.98 -21.72 -8.22
N GLY A 53 3.90 -22.50 -8.37
CA GLY A 53 3.18 -23.14 -7.26
C GLY A 53 1.95 -22.40 -6.71
N SER A 54 1.59 -21.22 -7.25
CA SER A 54 0.34 -20.52 -6.93
C SER A 54 -0.51 -20.29 -8.19
N SER A 55 -1.83 -20.33 -8.04
CA SER A 55 -2.76 -19.87 -9.08
C SER A 55 -2.73 -18.34 -9.16
N GLY A 56 -2.84 -17.79 -10.36
CA GLY A 56 -3.03 -16.34 -10.54
C GLY A 56 -4.25 -15.85 -9.74
N VAL A 57 -4.18 -14.64 -9.26
CA VAL A 57 -5.24 -14.00 -8.48
C VAL A 57 -5.77 -12.81 -9.24
N GLU A 58 -7.08 -12.72 -9.35
CA GLU A 58 -7.77 -11.57 -9.91
C GLU A 58 -8.86 -11.11 -8.93
N TRP A 59 -8.79 -9.84 -8.52
CA TRP A 59 -9.76 -9.25 -7.61
C TRP A 59 -10.44 -8.03 -8.24
N SER A 60 -11.76 -7.98 -8.11
CA SER A 60 -12.53 -6.78 -8.44
C SER A 60 -12.27 -5.67 -7.41
N TYR A 61 -12.70 -4.43 -7.73
CA TYR A 61 -12.67 -3.32 -6.77
C TYR A 61 -13.42 -3.66 -5.48
N SER A 62 -14.58 -4.32 -5.57
CA SER A 62 -15.35 -4.77 -4.41
C SER A 62 -14.58 -5.78 -3.56
N ALA A 63 -13.97 -6.77 -4.21
CA ALA A 63 -13.19 -7.80 -3.51
C ALA A 63 -11.94 -7.23 -2.84
N LEU A 64 -11.29 -6.25 -3.47
CA LEU A 64 -10.14 -5.55 -2.91
C LEU A 64 -10.55 -4.69 -1.71
N ASP A 65 -11.66 -3.93 -1.82
CA ASP A 65 -12.17 -3.11 -0.72
C ASP A 65 -12.53 -3.95 0.51
N GLN A 66 -13.22 -5.08 0.30
CA GLN A 66 -13.57 -5.97 1.39
C GLN A 66 -12.33 -6.44 2.16
N ARG A 67 -11.27 -6.86 1.47
CA ARG A 67 -10.01 -7.28 2.09
C ARG A 67 -9.30 -6.14 2.81
N ALA A 68 -9.26 -4.97 2.18
CA ALA A 68 -8.66 -3.79 2.78
C ALA A 68 -9.38 -3.37 4.06
N ARG A 69 -10.72 -3.40 4.09
CA ARG A 69 -11.52 -3.11 5.29
C ARG A 69 -11.26 -4.10 6.43
N VAL A 70 -11.09 -5.37 6.11
CA VAL A 70 -10.73 -6.39 7.12
C VAL A 70 -9.37 -6.08 7.73
N VAL A 71 -8.38 -5.70 6.91
CA VAL A 71 -7.06 -5.25 7.41
C VAL A 71 -7.21 -4.00 8.28
N ALA A 72 -7.97 -3.00 7.82
CA ALA A 72 -8.18 -1.78 8.59
C ALA A 72 -8.82 -2.07 9.96
N ALA A 73 -9.85 -2.93 9.98
CA ALA A 73 -10.51 -3.36 11.22
C ALA A 73 -9.53 -4.02 12.20
N ALA A 74 -8.73 -4.97 11.71
CA ALA A 74 -7.73 -5.65 12.52
C ALA A 74 -6.70 -4.66 13.08
N LEU A 75 -6.21 -3.73 12.26
CA LEU A 75 -5.25 -2.72 12.70
C LEU A 75 -5.84 -1.81 13.80
N MET A 76 -7.10 -1.38 13.64
CA MET A 76 -7.79 -0.57 14.64
C MET A 76 -7.99 -1.34 15.97
N GLN A 77 -8.30 -2.64 15.92
CA GLN A 77 -8.37 -3.50 17.10
C GLN A 77 -7.02 -3.62 17.83
N TRP A 78 -5.91 -3.59 17.08
CA TRP A 78 -4.56 -3.55 17.64
C TRP A 78 -4.08 -2.14 18.02
N GLY A 79 -4.99 -1.17 18.11
CA GLY A 79 -4.70 0.19 18.59
C GLY A 79 -3.98 1.07 17.57
N VAL A 80 -3.98 0.71 16.28
CA VAL A 80 -3.48 1.59 15.24
C VAL A 80 -4.42 2.77 15.09
N THR A 81 -3.88 3.98 15.21
CA THR A 81 -4.61 5.24 15.10
C THR A 81 -4.10 6.08 13.94
N ARG A 82 -4.80 7.15 13.62
CA ARG A 82 -4.40 8.09 12.56
C ARG A 82 -2.97 8.58 12.75
N GLY A 83 -2.19 8.56 11.68
CA GLY A 83 -0.78 8.93 11.68
C GLY A 83 0.18 7.87 12.21
N ALA A 84 -0.32 6.73 12.70
CA ALA A 84 0.52 5.60 13.06
C ALA A 84 1.25 5.05 11.83
N ARG A 85 2.34 4.32 12.06
CA ARG A 85 3.11 3.66 11.00
C ARG A 85 3.00 2.15 11.16
N VAL A 86 2.72 1.46 10.06
CA VAL A 86 2.50 0.01 10.01
C VAL A 86 3.48 -0.60 9.02
N GLY A 87 4.24 -1.57 9.45
CA GLY A 87 5.13 -2.33 8.56
C GLY A 87 4.35 -3.23 7.62
N LEU A 88 4.80 -3.37 6.39
CA LEU A 88 4.25 -4.33 5.42
C LEU A 88 5.35 -5.32 5.03
N TRP A 89 5.15 -6.59 5.38
CA TRP A 89 6.06 -7.70 5.08
C TRP A 89 5.42 -8.62 4.05
N PHE A 90 5.65 -8.32 2.78
CA PHE A 90 5.03 -9.02 1.67
C PHE A 90 6.03 -9.27 0.56
N ASN A 91 5.82 -10.34 -0.18
CA ASN A 91 6.26 -10.44 -1.55
C ASN A 91 5.32 -9.62 -2.46
N GLN A 92 5.72 -9.37 -3.71
CA GLN A 92 4.84 -8.68 -4.65
C GLN A 92 3.60 -9.54 -4.93
N GLY A 93 2.42 -8.94 -4.79
CA GLY A 93 1.16 -9.64 -5.00
C GLY A 93 -0.07 -8.83 -4.63
N ALA A 94 -1.24 -9.41 -4.88
CA ALA A 94 -2.53 -8.77 -4.61
C ALA A 94 -2.74 -8.50 -3.11
N GLY A 95 -2.27 -9.38 -2.23
CA GLY A 95 -2.35 -9.21 -0.77
C GLY A 95 -1.62 -7.96 -0.28
N GLN A 96 -0.46 -7.65 -0.87
CA GLN A 96 0.25 -6.40 -0.58
C GLN A 96 -0.59 -5.18 -0.88
N VAL A 97 -1.32 -5.16 -2.02
CA VAL A 97 -2.19 -4.05 -2.41
C VAL A 97 -3.34 -3.90 -1.42
N ALA A 98 -3.97 -5.00 -1.01
CA ALA A 98 -5.03 -4.98 0.00
C ALA A 98 -4.51 -4.46 1.36
N ALA A 99 -3.31 -4.88 1.78
CA ALA A 99 -2.69 -4.40 3.01
C ALA A 99 -2.36 -2.90 2.94
N MET A 100 -1.79 -2.42 1.84
CA MET A 100 -1.52 -0.98 1.62
C MET A 100 -2.81 -0.17 1.77
N LEU A 101 -3.87 -0.57 1.06
CA LEU A 101 -5.15 0.11 1.11
C LEU A 101 -5.77 0.05 2.51
N GLY A 102 -5.71 -1.10 3.19
CA GLY A 102 -6.22 -1.26 4.55
C GLY A 102 -5.51 -0.37 5.58
N VAL A 103 -4.18 -0.23 5.49
CA VAL A 103 -3.41 0.71 6.32
C VAL A 103 -3.86 2.15 6.08
N LEU A 104 -4.04 2.55 4.82
CA LEU A 104 -4.51 3.88 4.46
C LEU A 104 -5.96 4.13 4.92
N GLN A 105 -6.82 3.13 4.83
CA GLN A 105 -8.19 3.18 5.35
C GLN A 105 -8.24 3.30 6.88
N ALA A 106 -7.28 2.71 7.59
CA ALA A 106 -7.13 2.89 9.04
C ALA A 106 -6.58 4.29 9.42
N GLY A 107 -6.27 5.14 8.44
CA GLY A 107 -5.67 6.47 8.66
C GLY A 107 -4.19 6.42 9.00
N ALA A 108 -3.53 5.31 8.78
CA ALA A 108 -2.11 5.10 9.05
C ALA A 108 -1.25 5.20 7.77
N ALA A 109 0.06 5.26 7.96
CA ALA A 109 1.04 5.21 6.88
C ALA A 109 1.70 3.83 6.83
N TYR A 110 1.90 3.29 5.64
CA TYR A 110 2.62 2.02 5.52
C TYR A 110 4.12 2.20 5.32
N VAL A 111 4.88 1.23 5.78
CA VAL A 111 6.33 1.13 5.66
C VAL A 111 6.67 -0.22 5.04
N PRO A 112 7.06 -0.28 3.76
CA PRO A 112 7.46 -1.54 3.15
C PRO A 112 8.72 -2.09 3.81
N LEU A 113 8.68 -3.36 4.18
CA LEU A 113 9.79 -4.13 4.72
C LEU A 113 10.13 -5.22 3.70
N ASP A 114 11.35 -5.17 3.17
CA ASP A 114 11.82 -6.17 2.21
C ASP A 114 12.13 -7.49 2.94
N PRO A 115 11.44 -8.60 2.63
CA PRO A 115 11.71 -9.89 3.25
C PRO A 115 13.14 -10.42 3.03
N LEU A 116 13.84 -9.91 2.02
CA LEU A 116 15.21 -10.29 1.69
C LEU A 116 16.25 -9.38 2.35
N ALA A 117 15.83 -8.31 3.04
CA ALA A 117 16.76 -7.40 3.69
C ALA A 117 17.42 -8.04 4.91
N PRO A 118 18.71 -7.72 5.19
CA PRO A 118 19.38 -8.16 6.41
C PRO A 118 18.66 -7.69 7.67
N ALA A 119 18.63 -8.52 8.71
CA ALA A 119 17.97 -8.22 9.99
C ALA A 119 18.40 -6.87 10.58
N ALA A 120 19.71 -6.57 10.55
CA ALA A 120 20.23 -5.29 11.04
C ALA A 120 19.63 -4.07 10.32
N ARG A 121 19.33 -4.18 9.01
CA ARG A 121 18.65 -3.13 8.25
C ARG A 121 17.18 -3.02 8.68
N LEU A 122 16.50 -4.13 8.88
CA LEU A 122 15.12 -4.18 9.35
C LEU A 122 14.99 -3.55 10.75
N ASP A 123 15.91 -3.87 11.66
CA ASP A 123 15.96 -3.29 13.00
C ASP A 123 16.12 -1.77 12.98
N LEU A 124 16.94 -1.24 12.08
CA LEU A 124 17.09 0.20 11.89
C LEU A 124 15.78 0.82 11.43
N ILE A 125 15.12 0.23 10.43
CA ILE A 125 13.84 0.72 9.89
C ILE A 125 12.75 0.69 10.97
N VAL A 126 12.64 -0.42 11.71
CA VAL A 126 11.64 -0.58 12.76
C VAL A 126 11.79 0.47 13.86
N ARG A 127 13.03 0.71 14.32
CA ARG A 127 13.33 1.70 15.35
C ARG A 127 13.11 3.13 14.87
N ASP A 128 13.64 3.46 13.69
CA ASP A 128 13.53 4.82 13.13
C ASP A 128 12.08 5.17 12.77
N ALA A 129 11.33 4.25 12.16
CA ALA A 129 9.92 4.43 11.86
C ALA A 129 9.03 4.30 13.11
N GLY A 130 9.51 3.79 14.23
CA GLY A 130 8.73 3.56 15.43
C GLY A 130 7.61 2.53 15.21
N LEU A 131 7.88 1.48 14.42
CA LEU A 131 6.88 0.45 14.12
C LEU A 131 6.53 -0.34 15.38
N ARG A 132 5.24 -0.65 15.51
CA ARG A 132 4.70 -1.53 16.55
C ARG A 132 3.91 -2.70 15.98
N VAL A 133 3.36 -2.52 14.77
CA VAL A 133 2.52 -3.50 14.09
C VAL A 133 3.09 -3.76 12.69
N VAL A 134 3.09 -5.01 12.28
CA VAL A 134 3.45 -5.46 10.93
C VAL A 134 2.31 -6.31 10.38
N VAL A 135 1.87 -6.00 9.17
CA VAL A 135 0.99 -6.88 8.39
C VAL A 135 1.86 -7.73 7.46
N ALA A 136 1.58 -9.01 7.40
CA ALA A 136 2.34 -9.95 6.57
C ALA A 136 1.44 -11.03 5.95
N GLU A 137 1.96 -11.71 4.94
CA GLU A 137 1.43 -12.98 4.46
C GLU A 137 2.32 -14.13 4.92
N ARG A 138 1.70 -15.27 5.21
CA ARG A 138 2.41 -16.48 5.65
C ARG A 138 3.43 -16.96 4.60
N ALA A 139 3.14 -16.78 3.32
CA ALA A 139 4.07 -17.10 2.24
C ALA A 139 5.36 -16.28 2.34
N ALA A 140 5.26 -14.96 2.54
CA ALA A 140 6.41 -14.07 2.69
C ALA A 140 7.26 -14.39 3.92
N LEU A 141 6.65 -14.94 4.98
CA LEU A 141 7.38 -15.39 6.19
C LEU A 141 8.24 -16.64 5.94
N ARG A 142 7.80 -17.50 5.02
CA ARG A 142 8.51 -18.77 4.70
C ARG A 142 9.66 -18.54 3.71
N GLU A 143 9.53 -17.60 2.80
CA GLU A 143 10.49 -17.33 1.72
C GLU A 143 11.61 -16.37 2.14
N GLY A 144 11.39 -15.52 3.16
CA GLY A 144 12.42 -14.64 3.69
C GLY A 144 13.63 -15.42 4.16
N GLN A 145 14.83 -15.13 3.62
CA GLN A 145 16.14 -15.75 3.86
C GLN A 145 16.11 -17.02 4.75
N ALA A 146 15.69 -18.18 4.19
CA ALA A 146 15.66 -19.48 4.86
C ALA A 146 14.97 -19.50 6.25
N GLY A 147 13.85 -18.79 6.41
CA GLY A 147 13.11 -18.70 7.68
C GLY A 147 13.61 -17.63 8.65
N ALA A 148 14.65 -16.87 8.31
CA ALA A 148 15.15 -15.78 9.15
C ALA A 148 14.12 -14.67 9.39
N GLY A 149 13.19 -14.46 8.44
CA GLY A 149 12.12 -13.47 8.56
C GLY A 149 11.15 -13.77 9.70
N SER A 150 10.71 -15.01 9.83
CA SER A 150 9.81 -15.43 10.93
C SER A 150 10.51 -15.36 12.29
N THR A 151 11.79 -15.75 12.34
CA THR A 151 12.62 -15.67 13.56
C THR A 151 12.85 -14.21 13.95
N TRP A 152 13.16 -13.34 12.99
CA TRP A 152 13.37 -11.92 13.25
C TRP A 152 12.08 -11.25 13.75
N LEU A 153 10.94 -11.46 13.10
CA LEU A 153 9.65 -10.92 13.56
C LEU A 153 9.29 -11.42 14.96
N GLY A 154 9.50 -12.71 15.25
CA GLY A 154 9.25 -13.28 16.58
C GLY A 154 10.11 -12.69 17.69
N SER A 155 11.32 -12.21 17.39
CA SER A 155 12.24 -11.59 18.35
C SER A 155 12.14 -10.07 18.42
N SER A 156 11.46 -9.42 17.44
CA SER A 156 11.42 -7.97 17.31
C SER A 156 10.50 -7.25 18.30
N GLY A 157 9.61 -7.97 18.99
CA GLY A 157 8.57 -7.41 19.86
C GLY A 157 7.43 -6.70 19.10
N LEU A 158 7.35 -6.88 17.79
CA LEU A 158 6.29 -6.34 16.95
C LEU A 158 5.02 -7.20 17.02
N THR A 159 3.86 -6.57 16.99
CA THR A 159 2.59 -7.26 16.77
C THR A 159 2.49 -7.67 15.31
N LEU A 160 2.35 -8.96 15.06
CA LEU A 160 2.17 -9.52 13.72
C LEU A 160 0.69 -9.75 13.42
N VAL A 161 0.22 -9.15 12.33
CA VAL A 161 -1.12 -9.37 11.77
C VAL A 161 -0.95 -10.16 10.47
N LEU A 162 -1.45 -11.39 10.45
CA LEU A 162 -1.38 -12.26 9.27
C LEU A 162 -2.61 -12.06 8.41
N LEU A 163 -2.42 -11.56 7.18
CA LEU A 163 -3.51 -11.32 6.22
C LEU A 163 -4.32 -12.60 5.95
N ASP A 164 -3.62 -13.74 5.84
CA ASP A 164 -4.23 -15.05 5.57
C ASP A 164 -5.12 -15.57 6.71
N GLU A 165 -5.02 -15.01 7.90
CA GLU A 165 -5.80 -15.40 9.08
C GLU A 165 -6.95 -14.44 9.38
N LEU A 166 -7.01 -13.33 8.64
CA LEU A 166 -8.09 -12.38 8.81
C LEU A 166 -9.37 -12.92 8.18
N SER A 167 -10.38 -13.12 8.99
CA SER A 167 -11.71 -13.54 8.54
C SER A 167 -12.46 -12.35 7.92
N ALA A 168 -13.15 -12.60 6.81
CA ALA A 168 -14.06 -11.62 6.21
C ALA A 168 -15.25 -11.29 7.14
N GLU A 169 -15.50 -12.13 8.15
CA GLU A 169 -16.50 -11.91 9.20
C GLU A 169 -15.99 -10.94 10.28
N ALA A 170 -14.72 -10.59 10.30
CA ALA A 170 -14.21 -9.51 11.12
C ALA A 170 -15.02 -8.24 10.75
N ILE A 171 -15.80 -7.76 11.70
CA ILE A 171 -16.73 -6.63 11.52
C ILE A 171 -15.93 -5.45 10.98
N ALA A 172 -16.11 -5.17 9.68
CA ALA A 172 -15.56 -3.95 9.11
C ALA A 172 -16.08 -2.76 9.93
N PRO A 173 -15.21 -1.81 10.33
CA PRO A 173 -15.67 -0.69 11.12
C PRO A 173 -16.81 0.03 10.40
N ALA A 174 -17.85 0.39 11.11
CA ALA A 174 -19.02 1.08 10.56
C ALA A 174 -18.63 2.41 9.88
N SER A 175 -17.52 3.01 10.33
CA SER A 175 -16.92 4.18 9.72
C SER A 175 -15.40 4.10 9.79
N LEU A 176 -14.76 4.46 8.69
CA LEU A 176 -13.31 4.65 8.66
C LEU A 176 -12.96 6.04 9.22
N PRO A 177 -11.81 6.21 9.89
CA PRO A 177 -11.41 7.51 10.41
C PRO A 177 -11.27 8.53 9.26
N PRO A 178 -11.71 9.78 9.46
CA PRO A 178 -11.50 10.81 8.46
C PRO A 178 -10.00 11.07 8.29
N GLY A 179 -9.55 11.09 7.05
CA GLY A 179 -8.17 11.41 6.70
C GLY A 179 -8.02 12.85 6.20
N SER A 180 -6.78 13.32 6.17
CA SER A 180 -6.39 14.60 5.57
C SER A 180 -5.45 14.37 4.38
N PRO A 181 -5.49 15.24 3.35
CA PRO A 181 -4.49 15.21 2.27
C PRO A 181 -3.05 15.32 2.76
N ASP A 182 -2.83 15.95 3.89
CA ASP A 182 -1.50 16.16 4.48
C ASP A 182 -1.05 15.03 5.40
N ASP A 183 -1.92 14.04 5.65
CA ASP A 183 -1.53 12.85 6.43
C ASP A 183 -0.45 12.06 5.68
N PRO A 184 0.48 11.44 6.40
CA PRO A 184 1.41 10.49 5.83
C PRO A 184 0.68 9.35 5.11
N ALA A 185 1.13 9.02 3.88
CA ALA A 185 0.67 7.85 3.15
C ALA A 185 1.63 6.69 3.33
N TYR A 186 2.91 6.94 3.15
CA TYR A 186 3.95 5.93 3.33
C TYR A 186 5.33 6.52 3.63
N LEU A 187 6.20 5.66 4.16
CA LEU A 187 7.63 5.92 4.30
C LEU A 187 8.42 4.88 3.50
N LEU A 188 9.29 5.35 2.61
CA LEU A 188 10.24 4.50 1.89
C LEU A 188 11.66 4.75 2.42
N TYR A 189 12.38 3.66 2.69
CA TYR A 189 13.77 3.72 3.11
C TYR A 189 14.71 3.49 1.93
N THR A 190 15.47 4.51 1.59
CA THR A 190 16.50 4.43 0.55
C THR A 190 17.89 4.20 1.16
N SER A 191 18.80 3.60 0.38
CA SER A 191 20.21 3.52 0.76
C SER A 191 20.81 4.92 0.75
N GLY A 192 21.05 5.48 1.94
CA GLY A 192 21.75 6.77 2.06
C GLY A 192 23.20 6.65 1.59
N THR A 193 23.76 7.71 1.01
CA THR A 193 25.16 7.81 0.61
C THR A 193 26.14 7.60 1.77
N THR A 194 25.66 7.69 3.00
CA THR A 194 26.42 7.49 4.26
C THR A 194 26.27 6.09 4.83
N GLY A 195 25.62 5.14 4.10
CA GLY A 195 25.37 3.78 4.58
C GLY A 195 24.18 3.64 5.53
N THR A 196 23.69 4.73 6.11
CA THR A 196 22.48 4.70 6.96
C THR A 196 21.23 4.90 6.10
N PRO A 197 20.21 4.03 6.20
CA PRO A 197 18.96 4.22 5.48
C PRO A 197 18.30 5.55 5.84
N LYS A 198 17.79 6.25 4.83
CA LYS A 198 17.04 7.51 4.99
C LYS A 198 15.58 7.28 4.65
N ALA A 199 14.69 7.73 5.53
CA ALA A 199 13.24 7.69 5.29
C ALA A 199 12.82 8.85 4.38
N VAL A 200 12.04 8.54 3.35
CA VAL A 200 11.33 9.50 2.52
C VAL A 200 9.85 9.36 2.83
N LEU A 201 9.29 10.37 3.47
CA LEU A 201 7.87 10.43 3.78
C LEU A 201 7.12 11.03 2.60
N GLN A 202 6.03 10.37 2.18
CA GLN A 202 5.09 10.89 1.21
C GLN A 202 3.72 11.09 1.87
N THR A 203 3.10 12.24 1.59
CA THR A 203 1.74 12.53 2.05
C THR A 203 0.71 11.98 1.08
N GLN A 204 -0.56 11.86 1.53
CA GLN A 204 -1.69 11.47 0.69
C GLN A 204 -1.78 12.35 -0.56
N ARG A 205 -1.62 13.68 -0.37
CA ARG A 205 -1.62 14.69 -1.45
C ARG A 205 -0.53 14.42 -2.49
N ASN A 206 0.70 14.15 -2.04
CA ASN A 206 1.82 13.90 -2.94
C ASN A 206 1.56 12.68 -3.81
N VAL A 207 1.09 11.59 -3.20
CA VAL A 207 0.83 10.34 -3.93
C VAL A 207 -0.30 10.53 -4.94
N LEU A 208 -1.41 11.17 -4.55
CA LEU A 208 -2.52 11.48 -5.47
C LEU A 208 -2.07 12.34 -6.64
N HIS A 209 -1.22 13.33 -6.39
CA HIS A 209 -0.66 14.15 -7.46
C HIS A 209 0.14 13.30 -8.45
N TYR A 210 1.02 12.41 -7.96
CA TYR A 210 1.79 11.52 -8.82
C TYR A 210 0.90 10.56 -9.63
N VAL A 211 -0.05 9.89 -8.97
CA VAL A 211 -0.96 8.95 -9.64
C VAL A 211 -1.69 9.62 -10.79
N ARG A 212 -2.19 10.84 -10.59
CA ARG A 212 -2.91 11.60 -11.63
C ARG A 212 -1.98 12.05 -12.75
N SER A 213 -0.82 12.62 -12.40
CA SER A 213 0.18 13.00 -13.41
C SER A 213 0.61 11.83 -14.27
N TRP A 214 0.71 10.63 -13.70
CA TRP A 214 1.05 9.42 -14.45
C TRP A 214 -0.11 8.96 -15.34
N ALA A 215 -1.33 8.95 -14.82
CA ALA A 215 -2.51 8.60 -15.60
C ALA A 215 -2.66 9.52 -16.82
N ASP A 216 -2.52 10.84 -16.61
CA ASP A 216 -2.61 11.83 -17.67
C ASP A 216 -1.45 11.69 -18.69
N ASN A 217 -0.21 11.55 -18.22
CA ASN A 217 0.96 11.46 -19.11
C ASN A 217 1.00 10.16 -19.93
N LEU A 218 0.52 9.05 -19.37
CA LEU A 218 0.49 7.77 -20.04
C LEU A 218 -0.82 7.53 -20.79
N GLY A 219 -1.82 8.40 -20.62
CA GLY A 219 -3.15 8.26 -21.19
C GLY A 219 -3.88 7.03 -20.67
N LEU A 220 -3.66 6.69 -19.38
CA LEU A 220 -4.31 5.54 -18.75
C LEU A 220 -5.80 5.83 -18.55
N GLY A 221 -6.62 4.84 -18.86
CA GLY A 221 -8.07 4.93 -18.79
C GLY A 221 -8.71 3.60 -18.34
N PRO A 222 -10.03 3.56 -18.24
CA PRO A 222 -10.76 2.37 -17.77
C PRO A 222 -10.59 1.12 -18.64
N SER A 223 -10.01 1.26 -19.84
CA SER A 223 -9.79 0.17 -20.81
C SER A 223 -8.37 -0.40 -20.80
N ASP A 224 -7.49 0.08 -19.92
CA ASP A 224 -6.07 -0.34 -19.86
C ASP A 224 -5.82 -1.48 -18.88
#